data_409dcacafc61afac78d2b760f5d36cea
#
_entry.id   409dcacafc61afac78d2b760f5d36cea
#
_cell.length_a   1.000
_cell.length_b   1.000
_cell.length_c   1.000
_cell.angle_alpha   90.00
_cell.angle_beta   90.00
_cell.angle_gamma   90.00
#
_symmetry.space_group_name_H-M   'P 1'
#
loop_
_entity.id
_entity.type
_entity.pdbx_description
1 polymer ?
#
loop_
_entity_poly.entity_id
_entity_poly.type
_entity_poly.pdbx_seq_one_letter_code
_entity_poly.pdbx_strand_id
1 'polypeptide(L)'
;MDRIRLIASDLDATLLDAHSQLPPDFVPTVKALAALDIHFAAASGRPLYTLEEMFPALRREMILIGDNGGAVRWNGETLFTSEMPPEGWRTLARKTRQAGDVAVLCGLETAYVERQYQQYDAVMKQFYTRVDYVDDLTAVTAPADKFTIYLPRGNAQEAFDALYGPACGAEFSVAVAGKNWVDIMNPGVHKGAALAALGQKLDIPAGSMMAFGDTYNDAEMLETARYGFLVENGSLPLRQRVPFLAPPHWEQGVMQVLKQLLAQGGAVCPEDFRPAH
;
A
#
# COMPACT_ATOMS: atom_id res chain seq x y z
N MET A 1 24.94 12.11 11.98
CA MET A 1 24.56 11.20 10.89
C MET A 1 23.67 10.11 11.43
N ASP A 2 22.47 9.96 10.89
CA ASP A 2 21.57 8.87 11.22
C ASP A 2 21.88 7.68 10.30
N ARG A 3 21.70 6.45 10.80
CA ARG A 3 21.85 5.25 9.98
C ARG A 3 20.49 4.72 9.62
N ILE A 4 20.19 4.60 8.35
CA ILE A 4 18.95 4.00 7.86
C ILE A 4 19.04 2.47 8.01
N ARG A 5 17.94 1.85 8.49
CA ARG A 5 17.81 0.41 8.66
C ARG A 5 16.52 -0.15 8.03
N LEU A 6 15.51 0.70 7.82
CA LEU A 6 14.25 0.31 7.20
C LEU A 6 13.78 1.38 6.23
N ILE A 7 13.45 0.97 5.02
CA ILE A 7 12.91 1.81 3.97
C ILE A 7 11.54 1.25 3.59
N ALA A 8 10.53 2.11 3.49
CA ALA A 8 9.23 1.76 2.94
C ALA A 8 8.92 2.63 1.71
N SER A 9 8.40 2.06 0.65
CA SER A 9 8.00 2.81 -0.53
C SER A 9 6.64 2.37 -1.02
N ASP A 10 5.77 3.35 -1.28
CA ASP A 10 4.64 3.14 -2.17
C ASP A 10 5.12 2.78 -3.57
N LEU A 11 4.23 2.22 -4.39
CA LEU A 11 4.54 1.70 -5.72
C LEU A 11 4.03 2.61 -6.83
N ASP A 12 2.71 2.72 -6.97
CA ASP A 12 2.07 3.38 -8.11
C ASP A 12 2.26 4.90 -8.02
N ALA A 13 2.81 5.53 -9.06
CA ALA A 13 3.19 6.95 -9.10
C ALA A 13 4.28 7.37 -8.07
N THR A 14 4.94 6.41 -7.41
CA THR A 14 6.05 6.64 -6.46
C THR A 14 7.32 5.91 -6.92
N LEU A 15 7.38 4.59 -6.75
CA LEU A 15 8.52 3.76 -7.17
C LEU A 15 8.44 3.35 -8.64
N LEU A 16 7.23 2.97 -9.10
CA LEU A 16 6.99 2.54 -10.47
C LEU A 16 7.00 3.73 -11.42
N ASP A 17 7.45 3.50 -12.65
CA ASP A 17 7.41 4.50 -13.70
C ASP A 17 5.98 4.74 -14.25
N ALA A 18 5.86 5.63 -15.24
CA ALA A 18 4.58 5.97 -15.88
C ALA A 18 3.91 4.77 -16.61
N HIS A 19 4.62 3.68 -16.80
CA HIS A 19 4.13 2.43 -17.40
C HIS A 19 3.95 1.32 -16.38
N SER A 20 3.93 1.65 -15.07
CA SER A 20 3.87 0.70 -13.95
C SER A 20 4.99 -0.35 -13.97
N GLN A 21 6.17 0.03 -14.49
CA GLN A 21 7.34 -0.83 -14.55
C GLN A 21 8.32 -0.46 -13.43
N LEU A 22 8.99 -1.49 -12.89
CA LEU A 22 10.08 -1.28 -11.95
C LEU A 22 11.28 -0.64 -12.64
N PRO A 23 11.99 0.30 -11.97
CA PRO A 23 13.25 0.80 -12.46
C PRO A 23 14.25 -0.35 -12.72
N PRO A 24 15.04 -0.30 -13.83
CA PRO A 24 15.95 -1.38 -14.21
C PRO A 24 16.94 -1.78 -13.11
N ASP A 25 17.39 -0.79 -12.34
CA ASP A 25 18.40 -0.98 -11.27
C ASP A 25 17.75 -1.33 -9.91
N PHE A 26 16.42 -1.51 -9.82
CA PHE A 26 15.75 -1.70 -8.54
C PHE A 26 16.23 -2.97 -7.83
N VAL A 27 16.23 -4.12 -8.52
CA VAL A 27 16.64 -5.40 -7.91
C VAL A 27 18.07 -5.36 -7.38
N PRO A 28 19.09 -4.93 -8.15
CA PRO A 28 20.44 -4.81 -7.62
C PRO A 28 20.56 -3.78 -6.49
N THR A 29 19.79 -2.69 -6.52
CA THR A 29 19.78 -1.67 -5.45
C THR A 29 19.25 -2.27 -4.14
N VAL A 30 18.12 -2.99 -4.14
CA VAL A 30 17.57 -3.63 -2.94
C VAL A 30 18.55 -4.66 -2.37
N LYS A 31 19.22 -5.44 -3.21
CA LYS A 31 20.27 -6.38 -2.76
C LYS A 31 21.47 -5.68 -2.14
N ALA A 32 21.87 -4.54 -2.70
CA ALA A 32 22.96 -3.73 -2.12
C ALA A 32 22.55 -3.11 -0.77
N LEU A 33 21.32 -2.67 -0.60
CA LEU A 33 20.78 -2.22 0.67
C LEU A 33 20.77 -3.34 1.72
N ALA A 34 20.31 -4.54 1.34
CA ALA A 34 20.31 -5.70 2.23
C ALA A 34 21.73 -6.08 2.69
N ALA A 35 22.75 -5.91 1.85
CA ALA A 35 24.17 -6.13 2.22
C ALA A 35 24.68 -5.10 3.25
N LEU A 36 23.98 -3.99 3.46
CA LEU A 36 24.23 -2.98 4.49
C LEU A 36 23.32 -3.14 5.72
N ASP A 37 22.58 -4.26 5.85
CA ASP A 37 21.55 -4.50 6.86
C ASP A 37 20.42 -3.47 6.81
N ILE A 38 20.06 -3.01 5.62
CA ILE A 38 18.94 -2.11 5.37
C ILE A 38 17.80 -2.90 4.71
N HIS A 39 16.68 -3.01 5.43
CA HIS A 39 15.48 -3.66 4.92
C HIS A 39 14.71 -2.73 3.98
N PHE A 40 14.17 -3.28 2.89
CA PHE A 40 13.27 -2.57 2.00
C PHE A 40 11.87 -3.18 2.05
N ALA A 41 10.85 -2.35 2.25
CA ALA A 41 9.45 -2.71 2.26
C ALA A 41 8.71 -2.04 1.08
N ALA A 42 8.02 -2.83 0.24
CA ALA A 42 7.01 -2.30 -0.67
C ALA A 42 5.69 -2.17 0.07
N ALA A 43 5.08 -0.98 0.06
CA ALA A 43 3.82 -0.69 0.75
C ALA A 43 2.74 -0.24 -0.24
N SER A 44 1.71 -1.05 -0.46
CA SER A 44 0.73 -0.83 -1.52
C SER A 44 -0.70 -1.17 -1.07
N GLY A 45 -1.69 -0.61 -1.78
CA GLY A 45 -3.07 -1.07 -1.72
C GLY A 45 -3.33 -2.42 -2.39
N ARG A 46 -2.33 -2.97 -3.10
CA ARG A 46 -2.38 -4.30 -3.71
C ARG A 46 -2.23 -5.38 -2.65
N PRO A 47 -2.89 -6.56 -2.82
CA PRO A 47 -2.75 -7.65 -1.87
C PRO A 47 -1.37 -8.33 -1.94
N LEU A 48 -0.99 -9.02 -0.86
CA LEU A 48 0.31 -9.66 -0.74
C LEU A 48 0.66 -10.60 -1.90
N TYR A 49 -0.28 -11.42 -2.37
CA TYR A 49 -0.02 -12.36 -3.48
C TYR A 49 0.29 -11.63 -4.79
N THR A 50 -0.33 -10.47 -5.04
CA THR A 50 0.01 -9.62 -6.19
C THR A 50 1.41 -9.03 -6.05
N LEU A 51 1.76 -8.54 -4.85
CA LEU A 51 3.11 -8.02 -4.59
C LEU A 51 4.18 -9.12 -4.72
N GLU A 52 3.92 -10.33 -4.25
CA GLU A 52 4.86 -11.46 -4.42
C GLU A 52 5.14 -11.80 -5.89
N GLU A 53 4.12 -11.68 -6.74
CA GLU A 53 4.25 -11.91 -8.17
C GLU A 53 4.95 -10.74 -8.89
N MET A 54 4.86 -9.51 -8.35
CA MET A 54 5.61 -8.36 -8.87
C MET A 54 7.11 -8.43 -8.55
N PHE A 55 7.50 -9.06 -7.42
CA PHE A 55 8.89 -9.08 -6.95
C PHE A 55 9.47 -10.51 -6.83
N PRO A 56 9.42 -11.35 -7.86
CA PRO A 56 9.84 -12.76 -7.76
C PRO A 56 11.32 -12.90 -7.41
N ALA A 57 12.18 -11.96 -7.83
CA ALA A 57 13.63 -11.99 -7.57
C ALA A 57 14.02 -11.48 -6.17
N LEU A 58 13.06 -10.93 -5.39
CA LEU A 58 13.29 -10.29 -4.09
C LEU A 58 12.40 -10.86 -2.98
N ARG A 59 11.78 -12.03 -3.20
CA ARG A 59 10.82 -12.62 -2.24
C ARG A 59 11.34 -12.81 -0.83
N ARG A 60 12.65 -13.00 -0.68
CA ARG A 60 13.30 -13.25 0.62
C ARG A 60 13.91 -11.99 1.21
N GLU A 61 14.36 -11.08 0.37
CA GLU A 61 15.06 -9.87 0.77
C GLU A 61 14.10 -8.73 1.12
N MET A 62 12.91 -8.74 0.51
CA MET A 62 11.95 -7.64 0.58
C MET A 62 10.82 -7.93 1.55
N ILE A 63 10.41 -6.91 2.28
CA ILE A 63 9.20 -6.94 3.09
C ILE A 63 8.04 -6.45 2.21
N LEU A 64 6.87 -7.08 2.31
CA LEU A 64 5.67 -6.70 1.58
C LEU A 64 4.61 -6.23 2.59
N ILE A 65 4.15 -5.01 2.41
CA ILE A 65 3.02 -4.42 3.14
C ILE A 65 1.88 -4.29 2.12
N GLY A 66 0.93 -5.21 2.20
CA GLY A 66 -0.21 -5.29 1.30
C GLY A 66 -1.47 -4.66 1.89
N ASP A 67 -2.47 -4.47 1.03
CA ASP A 67 -3.81 -4.02 1.39
C ASP A 67 -3.80 -2.77 2.29
N ASN A 68 -2.99 -1.76 1.90
CA ASN A 68 -2.79 -0.51 2.66
C ASN A 68 -2.34 -0.74 4.12
N GLY A 69 -1.65 -1.83 4.42
CA GLY A 69 -1.20 -2.18 5.76
C GLY A 69 -2.05 -3.25 6.45
N GLY A 70 -3.05 -3.82 5.74
CA GLY A 70 -3.89 -4.92 6.24
C GLY A 70 -3.10 -6.20 6.50
N ALA A 71 -2.06 -6.46 5.71
CA ALA A 71 -1.19 -7.61 5.88
C ALA A 71 0.28 -7.27 5.60
N VAL A 72 1.18 -7.92 6.34
CA VAL A 72 2.64 -7.79 6.18
C VAL A 72 3.27 -9.17 6.05
N ARG A 73 4.10 -9.36 5.01
CA ARG A 73 4.82 -10.61 4.75
C ARG A 73 6.32 -10.35 4.57
N TRP A 74 7.15 -11.22 5.13
CA TRP A 74 8.59 -11.20 4.94
C TRP A 74 9.15 -12.61 4.94
N ASN A 75 10.06 -12.88 4.02
CA ASN A 75 10.70 -14.18 3.85
C ASN A 75 9.70 -15.36 3.71
N GLY A 76 8.55 -15.08 3.07
CA GLY A 76 7.47 -16.05 2.89
C GLY A 76 6.57 -16.26 4.12
N GLU A 77 6.86 -15.62 5.25
CA GLU A 77 6.06 -15.70 6.48
C GLU A 77 5.17 -14.46 6.64
N THR A 78 3.90 -14.65 6.95
CA THR A 78 2.99 -13.57 7.31
C THR A 78 3.32 -13.12 8.74
N LEU A 79 3.82 -11.88 8.87
CA LEU A 79 4.21 -11.30 10.16
C LEU A 79 3.02 -10.71 10.90
N PHE A 80 2.04 -10.22 10.14
CA PHE A 80 0.86 -9.52 10.65
C PHE A 80 -0.27 -9.62 9.64
N THR A 81 -1.50 -9.73 10.14
CA THR A 81 -2.74 -9.62 9.36
C THR A 81 -3.81 -8.96 10.23
N SER A 82 -4.54 -8.02 9.67
CA SER A 82 -5.71 -7.40 10.28
C SER A 82 -6.99 -7.96 9.64
N GLU A 83 -7.37 -9.18 10.04
CA GLU A 83 -8.55 -9.85 9.48
C GLU A 83 -9.85 -9.11 9.86
N MET A 84 -10.68 -8.84 8.85
CA MET A 84 -12.00 -8.23 9.05
C MET A 84 -12.99 -9.24 9.65
N PRO A 85 -13.84 -8.82 10.60
CA PRO A 85 -14.88 -9.69 11.14
C PRO A 85 -15.82 -10.19 10.01
N PRO A 86 -16.07 -11.52 9.91
CA PRO A 86 -16.90 -12.08 8.82
C PRO A 86 -18.29 -11.46 8.72
N GLU A 87 -18.97 -11.18 9.83
CA GLU A 87 -20.29 -10.55 9.80
C GLU A 87 -20.22 -9.08 9.33
N GLY A 88 -19.10 -8.39 9.59
CA GLY A 88 -18.87 -7.05 9.13
C GLY A 88 -18.85 -7.00 7.60
N TRP A 89 -17.89 -7.71 6.95
CA TRP A 89 -17.80 -7.68 5.51
C TRP A 89 -18.99 -8.34 4.78
N ARG A 90 -19.68 -9.33 5.39
CA ARG A 90 -20.94 -9.86 4.85
C ARG A 90 -22.03 -8.78 4.81
N THR A 91 -22.10 -7.94 5.83
CA THR A 91 -23.01 -6.80 5.86
C THR A 91 -22.66 -5.79 4.77
N LEU A 92 -21.36 -5.51 4.56
CA LEU A 92 -20.89 -4.67 3.47
C LEU A 92 -21.26 -5.26 2.10
N ALA A 93 -21.07 -6.56 1.90
CA ALA A 93 -21.44 -7.24 0.64
C ALA A 93 -22.93 -7.09 0.32
N ARG A 94 -23.82 -7.26 1.31
CA ARG A 94 -25.27 -7.06 1.14
C ARG A 94 -25.59 -5.60 0.76
N LYS A 95 -24.98 -4.63 1.45
CA LYS A 95 -25.19 -3.19 1.16
C LYS A 95 -24.69 -2.82 -0.24
N THR A 96 -23.51 -3.28 -0.62
CA THR A 96 -22.91 -3.01 -1.95
C THR A 96 -23.78 -3.60 -3.06
N ARG A 97 -24.28 -4.83 -2.88
CA ARG A 97 -25.22 -5.48 -3.81
C ARG A 97 -26.52 -4.67 -3.95
N GLN A 98 -27.08 -4.15 -2.85
CA GLN A 98 -28.29 -3.30 -2.88
C GLN A 98 -28.06 -1.98 -3.61
N ALA A 99 -26.86 -1.40 -3.52
CA ALA A 99 -26.48 -0.19 -4.24
C ALA A 99 -26.22 -0.43 -5.73
N GLY A 100 -26.08 -1.69 -6.16
CA GLY A 100 -25.73 -2.06 -7.54
C GLY A 100 -24.27 -1.82 -7.90
N ASP A 101 -23.41 -1.68 -6.89
CA ASP A 101 -21.97 -1.54 -7.03
C ASP A 101 -21.27 -2.91 -6.95
N VAL A 102 -19.98 -2.97 -7.28
CA VAL A 102 -19.22 -4.22 -7.35
C VAL A 102 -18.43 -4.42 -6.07
N ALA A 103 -18.79 -5.42 -5.29
CA ALA A 103 -18.05 -5.82 -4.09
C ALA A 103 -16.85 -6.70 -4.46
N VAL A 104 -15.71 -6.41 -3.85
CA VAL A 104 -14.49 -7.22 -3.90
C VAL A 104 -14.06 -7.53 -2.47
N LEU A 105 -14.13 -8.79 -2.06
CA LEU A 105 -13.57 -9.24 -0.79
C LEU A 105 -12.11 -9.62 -1.01
N CYS A 106 -11.20 -8.87 -0.40
CA CYS A 106 -9.76 -9.11 -0.52
C CYS A 106 -9.37 -10.17 0.52
N GLY A 107 -9.33 -11.41 0.06
CA GLY A 107 -8.78 -12.52 0.84
C GLY A 107 -7.26 -12.52 0.79
N LEU A 108 -6.63 -13.21 1.75
CA LEU A 108 -5.17 -13.25 1.89
C LEU A 108 -4.45 -13.94 0.70
N GLU A 109 -5.15 -14.79 -0.05
CA GLU A 109 -4.55 -15.55 -1.16
C GLU A 109 -5.22 -15.29 -2.53
N THR A 110 -6.43 -14.73 -2.54
CA THR A 110 -7.20 -14.39 -3.75
C THR A 110 -8.26 -13.33 -3.43
N ALA A 111 -8.64 -12.53 -4.43
CA ALA A 111 -9.82 -11.68 -4.32
C ALA A 111 -11.07 -12.47 -4.72
N TYR A 112 -12.19 -12.24 -4.02
CA TYR A 112 -13.48 -12.85 -4.34
C TYR A 112 -14.42 -11.79 -4.90
N VAL A 113 -15.04 -12.10 -6.03
CA VAL A 113 -16.01 -11.23 -6.72
C VAL A 113 -17.22 -12.08 -7.13
N GLU A 114 -18.43 -11.51 -7.06
CA GLU A 114 -19.61 -12.23 -7.53
C GLU A 114 -19.56 -12.41 -9.06
N ARG A 115 -19.92 -13.62 -9.51
CA ARG A 115 -19.85 -14.05 -10.93
C ARG A 115 -20.65 -13.13 -11.86
N GLN A 116 -21.72 -12.52 -11.37
CA GLN A 116 -22.50 -11.56 -12.15
C GLN A 116 -21.70 -10.31 -12.59
N TYR A 117 -20.56 -10.03 -11.97
CA TYR A 117 -19.66 -8.91 -12.26
C TYR A 117 -18.41 -9.31 -13.06
N GLN A 118 -18.37 -10.52 -13.62
CA GLN A 118 -17.22 -11.04 -14.37
C GLN A 118 -16.88 -10.19 -15.62
N GLN A 119 -17.81 -9.39 -16.13
CA GLN A 119 -17.52 -8.42 -17.19
C GLN A 119 -16.44 -7.38 -16.82
N TYR A 120 -16.15 -7.20 -15.53
CA TYR A 120 -15.09 -6.31 -15.04
C TYR A 120 -13.76 -7.02 -14.78
N ASP A 121 -13.58 -8.29 -15.21
CA ASP A 121 -12.38 -9.10 -14.99
C ASP A 121 -11.08 -8.37 -15.40
N ALA A 122 -11.10 -7.70 -16.56
CA ALA A 122 -9.94 -6.95 -17.04
C ALA A 122 -9.53 -5.79 -16.11
N VAL A 123 -10.48 -5.18 -15.39
CA VAL A 123 -10.20 -4.14 -14.39
C VAL A 123 -9.70 -4.78 -13.11
N MET A 124 -10.32 -5.87 -12.66
CA MET A 124 -9.91 -6.58 -11.44
C MET A 124 -8.46 -7.05 -11.57
N LYS A 125 -8.08 -7.64 -12.69
CA LYS A 125 -6.73 -8.16 -12.95
C LYS A 125 -5.62 -7.10 -13.04
N GLN A 126 -5.95 -5.81 -13.08
CA GLN A 126 -4.95 -4.76 -12.95
C GLN A 126 -4.39 -4.65 -11.53
N PHE A 127 -5.18 -5.07 -10.53
CA PHE A 127 -4.84 -4.94 -9.10
C PHE A 127 -4.71 -6.29 -8.39
N TYR A 128 -5.42 -7.31 -8.86
CA TYR A 128 -5.53 -8.63 -8.25
C TYR A 128 -5.07 -9.69 -9.26
N THR A 129 -3.90 -10.28 -9.07
CA THR A 129 -3.39 -11.35 -9.97
C THR A 129 -4.19 -12.64 -9.84
N ARG A 130 -4.91 -12.82 -8.72
CA ARG A 130 -5.81 -13.94 -8.47
C ARG A 130 -7.19 -13.43 -8.14
N VAL A 131 -8.20 -13.89 -8.88
CA VAL A 131 -9.61 -13.53 -8.69
C VAL A 131 -10.47 -14.77 -8.81
N ASP A 132 -11.20 -15.09 -7.75
CA ASP A 132 -12.17 -16.19 -7.71
C ASP A 132 -13.59 -15.63 -7.86
N TYR A 133 -14.31 -16.11 -8.87
CA TYR A 133 -15.70 -15.74 -9.11
C TYR A 133 -16.66 -16.69 -8.41
N VAL A 134 -17.37 -16.18 -7.40
CA VAL A 134 -18.34 -16.91 -6.55
C VAL A 134 -19.78 -16.53 -6.89
N ASP A 135 -20.74 -17.39 -6.55
CA ASP A 135 -22.16 -17.10 -6.78
C ASP A 135 -22.74 -16.19 -5.71
N ASP A 136 -22.26 -16.29 -4.48
CA ASP A 136 -22.63 -15.44 -3.35
C ASP A 136 -21.41 -15.11 -2.49
N LEU A 137 -21.04 -13.82 -2.48
CA LEU A 137 -19.90 -13.35 -1.71
C LEU A 137 -20.07 -13.59 -0.21
N THR A 138 -21.31 -13.56 0.30
CA THR A 138 -21.59 -13.77 1.73
C THR A 138 -21.37 -15.23 2.20
N ALA A 139 -21.24 -16.17 1.27
CA ALA A 139 -20.94 -17.58 1.56
C ALA A 139 -19.43 -17.87 1.66
N VAL A 140 -18.56 -16.91 1.32
CA VAL A 140 -17.11 -17.08 1.48
C VAL A 140 -16.76 -17.27 2.94
N THR A 141 -15.83 -18.18 3.22
CA THR A 141 -15.35 -18.49 4.59
C THR A 141 -13.86 -18.18 4.77
N ALA A 142 -13.17 -17.80 3.69
CA ALA A 142 -11.75 -17.45 3.73
C ALA A 142 -11.54 -16.16 4.55
N PRO A 143 -10.41 -16.05 5.27
CA PRO A 143 -10.03 -14.80 5.94
C PRO A 143 -9.79 -13.70 4.91
N ALA A 144 -10.17 -12.48 5.26
CA ALA A 144 -9.98 -11.28 4.43
C ALA A 144 -9.56 -10.10 5.30
N ASP A 145 -8.70 -9.25 4.79
CA ASP A 145 -8.16 -8.08 5.51
C ASP A 145 -8.66 -6.75 4.95
N LYS A 146 -9.27 -6.76 3.76
CA LYS A 146 -9.86 -5.59 3.14
C LYS A 146 -11.14 -5.95 2.39
N PHE A 147 -12.07 -5.02 2.34
CA PHE A 147 -13.24 -5.04 1.48
C PHE A 147 -13.19 -3.81 0.56
N THR A 148 -13.22 -4.03 -0.74
CA THR A 148 -13.13 -2.95 -1.71
C THR A 148 -14.40 -2.88 -2.55
N ILE A 149 -14.81 -1.68 -2.89
CA ILE A 149 -15.97 -1.44 -3.76
C ILE A 149 -15.47 -0.81 -5.04
N TYR A 150 -15.72 -1.48 -6.15
CA TYR A 150 -15.50 -0.92 -7.47
C TYR A 150 -16.78 -0.25 -7.99
N LEU A 151 -16.65 1.00 -8.40
CA LEU A 151 -17.72 1.84 -8.93
C LEU A 151 -17.47 2.11 -10.42
N PRO A 152 -18.11 1.37 -11.33
CA PRO A 152 -17.86 1.50 -12.77
C PRO A 152 -18.14 2.90 -13.33
N ARG A 153 -19.00 3.66 -12.66
CA ARG A 153 -19.37 5.05 -13.05
C ARG A 153 -18.30 6.09 -12.73
N GLY A 154 -17.26 5.74 -11.96
CA GLY A 154 -16.20 6.66 -11.57
C GLY A 154 -16.65 7.74 -10.58
N ASN A 155 -17.55 7.39 -9.67
CA ASN A 155 -18.16 8.29 -8.68
C ASN A 155 -17.83 7.89 -7.23
N ALA A 156 -16.60 7.45 -6.99
CA ALA A 156 -16.19 6.91 -5.67
C ALA A 156 -16.33 7.95 -4.54
N GLN A 157 -15.99 9.22 -4.78
CA GLN A 157 -16.16 10.27 -3.77
C GLN A 157 -17.63 10.50 -3.42
N GLU A 158 -18.50 10.58 -4.42
CA GLU A 158 -19.95 10.72 -4.21
C GLU A 158 -20.53 9.53 -3.42
N ALA A 159 -20.14 8.31 -3.79
CA ALA A 159 -20.60 7.11 -3.11
C ALA A 159 -20.06 7.03 -1.66
N PHE A 160 -18.83 7.47 -1.44
CA PHE A 160 -18.27 7.61 -0.10
C PHE A 160 -19.08 8.60 0.74
N ASP A 161 -19.31 9.81 0.24
CA ASP A 161 -19.99 10.89 0.99
C ASP A 161 -21.46 10.54 1.29
N ALA A 162 -22.16 9.95 0.31
CA ALA A 162 -23.60 9.70 0.40
C ALA A 162 -23.96 8.36 1.07
N LEU A 163 -23.09 7.34 0.97
CA LEU A 163 -23.47 5.98 1.38
C LEU A 163 -22.43 5.31 2.28
N TYR A 164 -21.22 5.07 1.77
CA TYR A 164 -20.28 4.16 2.44
C TYR A 164 -19.61 4.77 3.67
N GLY A 165 -19.24 6.05 3.62
CA GLY A 165 -18.70 6.76 4.78
C GLY A 165 -19.69 6.79 5.96
N PRO A 166 -20.93 7.32 5.78
CA PRO A 166 -21.94 7.33 6.85
C PRO A 166 -22.34 5.95 7.33
N ALA A 167 -22.44 4.96 6.42
CA ALA A 167 -22.96 3.63 6.75
C ALA A 167 -21.93 2.72 7.42
N CYS A 168 -20.65 2.95 7.24
CA CYS A 168 -19.57 2.04 7.62
C CYS A 168 -18.49 2.69 8.50
N GLY A 169 -18.34 4.01 8.45
CA GLY A 169 -17.23 4.74 9.11
C GLY A 169 -17.26 4.70 10.65
N ALA A 170 -18.35 4.26 11.28
CA ALA A 170 -18.39 4.05 12.71
C ALA A 170 -17.68 2.75 13.15
N GLU A 171 -17.63 1.74 12.27
CA GLU A 171 -17.07 0.41 12.55
C GLU A 171 -15.77 0.15 11.81
N PHE A 172 -15.55 0.82 10.67
CA PHE A 172 -14.45 0.58 9.77
C PHE A 172 -13.74 1.88 9.36
N SER A 173 -12.48 1.76 8.97
CA SER A 173 -11.79 2.78 8.20
C SER A 173 -12.28 2.72 6.75
N VAL A 174 -12.82 3.82 6.23
CA VAL A 174 -13.34 3.92 4.86
C VAL A 174 -12.57 5.00 4.13
N ALA A 175 -12.00 4.67 2.98
CA ALA A 175 -11.17 5.59 2.20
C ALA A 175 -11.51 5.53 0.70
N VAL A 176 -11.49 6.69 0.05
CA VAL A 176 -11.54 6.76 -1.42
C VAL A 176 -10.16 6.44 -1.99
N ALA A 177 -10.08 5.38 -2.79
CA ALA A 177 -8.88 4.91 -3.45
C ALA A 177 -8.93 5.23 -4.96
N GLY A 178 -8.91 6.52 -5.28
CA GLY A 178 -9.05 7.01 -6.64
C GLY A 178 -10.48 7.15 -7.12
N LYS A 179 -10.66 7.29 -8.43
CA LYS A 179 -11.95 7.66 -9.05
C LYS A 179 -13.02 6.56 -8.96
N ASN A 180 -12.60 5.31 -8.96
CA ASN A 180 -13.49 4.16 -9.10
C ASN A 180 -13.52 3.25 -7.87
N TRP A 181 -12.79 3.54 -6.80
CA TRP A 181 -12.57 2.61 -5.70
C TRP A 181 -12.85 3.24 -4.35
N VAL A 182 -13.50 2.47 -3.48
CA VAL A 182 -13.63 2.76 -2.05
C VAL A 182 -13.12 1.54 -1.28
N ASP A 183 -12.09 1.73 -0.47
CA ASP A 183 -11.50 0.71 0.38
C ASP A 183 -12.09 0.79 1.80
N ILE A 184 -12.41 -0.36 2.37
CA ILE A 184 -12.95 -0.51 3.72
C ILE A 184 -12.07 -1.53 4.45
N MET A 185 -11.54 -1.13 5.58
CA MET A 185 -10.60 -1.91 6.40
C MET A 185 -10.95 -1.80 7.88
N ASN A 186 -10.36 -2.62 8.71
CA ASN A 186 -10.48 -2.44 10.16
C ASN A 186 -9.96 -1.05 10.60
N PRO A 187 -10.50 -0.50 11.69
CA PRO A 187 -10.02 0.78 12.22
C PRO A 187 -8.52 0.77 12.51
N GLY A 188 -7.84 1.85 12.16
CA GLY A 188 -6.41 2.02 12.39
C GLY A 188 -5.50 1.26 11.41
N VAL A 189 -6.05 0.57 10.42
CA VAL A 189 -5.27 -0.04 9.33
C VAL A 189 -4.90 1.04 8.32
N HIS A 190 -3.61 1.29 8.19
CA HIS A 190 -2.99 2.15 7.18
C HIS A 190 -1.49 1.82 7.06
N LYS A 191 -0.84 2.21 5.98
CA LYS A 191 0.58 1.92 5.70
C LYS A 191 1.52 2.35 6.83
N GLY A 192 1.22 3.48 7.49
CA GLY A 192 2.01 3.99 8.62
C GLY A 192 1.93 3.10 9.86
N ALA A 193 0.74 2.58 10.18
CA ALA A 193 0.59 1.63 11.30
C ALA A 193 1.37 0.34 11.05
N ALA A 194 1.33 -0.18 9.82
CA ALA A 194 2.11 -1.35 9.43
C ALA A 194 3.63 -1.08 9.52
N LEU A 195 4.09 0.09 9.06
CA LEU A 195 5.50 0.49 9.16
C LEU A 195 5.94 0.61 10.62
N ALA A 196 5.13 1.23 11.47
CA ALA A 196 5.41 1.36 12.90
C ALA A 196 5.48 0.01 13.60
N ALA A 197 4.52 -0.89 13.34
CA ALA A 197 4.51 -2.25 13.87
C ALA A 197 5.73 -3.06 13.41
N LEU A 198 6.12 -2.91 12.14
CA LEU A 198 7.32 -3.54 11.59
C LEU A 198 8.58 -3.00 12.28
N GLY A 199 8.68 -1.69 12.49
CA GLY A 199 9.78 -1.07 13.25
C GLY A 199 9.91 -1.60 14.66
N GLN A 200 8.79 -1.74 15.36
CA GLN A 200 8.77 -2.36 16.70
C GLN A 200 9.25 -3.81 16.67
N LYS A 201 8.75 -4.60 15.71
CA LYS A 201 9.13 -6.03 15.57
C LYS A 201 10.62 -6.23 15.26
N LEU A 202 11.22 -5.30 14.50
CA LEU A 202 12.64 -5.37 14.09
C LEU A 202 13.58 -4.57 15.01
N ASP A 203 13.06 -3.95 16.06
CA ASP A 203 13.81 -3.03 16.94
C ASP A 203 14.52 -1.93 16.13
N ILE A 204 13.73 -1.27 15.24
CA ILE A 204 14.19 -0.17 14.39
C ILE A 204 13.38 1.08 14.75
N PRO A 205 14.03 2.10 15.35
CA PRO A 205 13.34 3.33 15.71
C PRO A 205 13.02 4.18 14.47
N ALA A 206 12.00 5.04 14.57
CA ALA A 206 11.60 5.96 13.50
C ALA A 206 12.76 6.82 12.95
N GLY A 207 13.74 7.16 13.79
CA GLY A 207 14.97 7.86 13.40
C GLY A 207 15.85 7.11 12.40
N SER A 208 15.67 5.79 12.26
CA SER A 208 16.37 4.93 11.30
C SER A 208 15.47 4.47 10.16
N MET A 209 14.32 5.13 9.96
CA MET A 209 13.37 4.82 8.90
C MET A 209 13.34 5.89 7.83
N MET A 210 13.15 5.43 6.59
CA MET A 210 12.94 6.24 5.41
C MET A 210 11.65 5.77 4.72
N ALA A 211 10.83 6.70 4.21
CA ALA A 211 9.59 6.35 3.53
C ALA A 211 9.36 7.22 2.29
N PHE A 212 8.72 6.66 1.26
CA PHE A 212 8.38 7.33 0.01
C PHE A 212 6.91 7.12 -0.32
N GLY A 213 6.24 8.18 -0.78
CA GLY A 213 4.83 8.12 -1.18
C GLY A 213 4.42 9.33 -2.00
N ASP A 214 3.18 9.31 -2.52
CA ASP A 214 2.65 10.37 -3.38
C ASP A 214 1.27 10.89 -2.94
N THR A 215 0.47 10.09 -2.25
CA THR A 215 -0.92 10.46 -1.98
C THR A 215 -1.35 10.19 -0.52
N TYR A 216 -2.62 10.47 -0.22
CA TYR A 216 -3.12 10.53 1.15
C TYR A 216 -3.04 9.21 1.94
N ASN A 217 -3.09 8.05 1.26
CA ASN A 217 -2.92 6.75 1.92
C ASN A 217 -1.47 6.49 2.38
N ASP A 218 -0.52 7.35 1.97
CA ASP A 218 0.88 7.32 2.39
C ASP A 218 1.19 8.27 3.54
N ALA A 219 0.27 9.19 3.85
CA ALA A 219 0.52 10.30 4.77
C ALA A 219 1.11 9.82 6.10
N GLU A 220 0.45 8.86 6.75
CA GLU A 220 0.89 8.33 8.03
C GLU A 220 2.19 7.53 7.92
N MET A 221 2.47 6.90 6.77
CA MET A 221 3.74 6.21 6.52
C MET A 221 4.89 7.21 6.42
N LEU A 222 4.68 8.31 5.70
CA LEU A 222 5.65 9.39 5.55
C LEU A 222 5.92 10.11 6.89
N GLU A 223 4.89 10.28 7.73
CA GLU A 223 5.01 10.88 9.06
C GLU A 223 5.66 9.93 10.09
N THR A 224 5.49 8.62 9.94
CA THR A 224 6.08 7.60 10.82
C THR A 224 7.61 7.57 10.67
N ALA A 225 8.12 7.72 9.46
CA ALA A 225 9.55 7.70 9.19
C ALA A 225 10.16 9.08 9.39
N ARG A 226 11.31 9.18 10.08
CA ARG A 226 12.04 10.45 10.19
C ARG A 226 12.39 11.03 8.82
N TYR A 227 12.70 10.16 7.84
CA TYR A 227 13.06 10.53 6.48
C TYR A 227 11.88 10.24 5.54
N GLY A 228 10.76 10.95 5.74
CA GLY A 228 9.58 10.88 4.87
C GLY A 228 9.74 11.74 3.62
N PHE A 229 9.64 11.13 2.45
CA PHE A 229 9.76 11.79 1.14
C PHE A 229 8.44 11.75 0.39
N LEU A 230 7.90 12.92 0.08
CA LEU A 230 6.88 13.04 -0.95
C LEU A 230 7.57 13.17 -2.30
N VAL A 231 7.20 12.35 -3.31
CA VAL A 231 7.66 12.58 -4.67
C VAL A 231 7.04 13.87 -5.23
N GLU A 232 7.75 14.59 -6.09
CA GLU A 232 7.30 15.92 -6.58
C GLU A 232 5.98 15.90 -7.34
N ASN A 233 5.61 14.77 -7.93
CA ASN A 233 4.29 14.57 -8.55
C ASN A 233 3.17 14.28 -7.53
N GLY A 234 3.51 14.14 -6.25
CA GLY A 234 2.54 13.80 -5.21
C GLY A 234 1.58 14.94 -4.84
N SER A 235 0.64 14.62 -4.00
CA SER A 235 -0.44 15.53 -3.57
C SER A 235 0.11 16.77 -2.87
N LEU A 236 -0.12 17.96 -3.43
CA LEU A 236 0.38 19.23 -2.89
C LEU A 236 0.06 19.48 -1.41
N PRO A 237 -1.15 19.18 -0.90
CA PRO A 237 -1.44 19.36 0.52
C PRO A 237 -0.57 18.52 1.46
N LEU A 238 -0.08 17.34 1.02
CA LEU A 238 0.83 16.52 1.81
C LEU A 238 2.22 17.14 1.95
N ARG A 239 2.60 18.03 1.07
CA ARG A 239 3.91 18.68 1.09
C ARG A 239 4.21 19.37 2.43
N GLN A 240 3.18 19.89 3.09
CA GLN A 240 3.32 20.54 4.41
C GLN A 240 3.43 19.56 5.58
N ARG A 241 3.18 18.27 5.34
CA ARG A 241 3.19 17.20 6.35
C ARG A 241 4.46 16.35 6.34
N VAL A 242 5.34 16.56 5.37
CA VAL A 242 6.54 15.74 5.17
C VAL A 242 7.80 16.58 5.24
N PRO A 243 8.94 16.04 5.69
CA PRO A 243 10.18 16.79 5.78
C PRO A 243 10.89 17.00 4.45
N PHE A 244 10.77 16.05 3.50
CA PHE A 244 11.60 16.04 2.29
C PHE A 244 10.80 15.81 1.01
N LEU A 245 11.41 16.22 -0.13
CA LEU A 245 10.95 15.91 -1.49
C LEU A 245 11.96 14.99 -2.18
N ALA A 246 11.43 13.99 -2.89
CA ALA A 246 12.17 13.25 -3.89
C ALA A 246 11.78 13.74 -5.29
N PRO A 247 12.65 13.64 -6.31
CA PRO A 247 12.28 13.90 -7.69
C PRO A 247 11.04 13.09 -8.12
N PRO A 248 10.34 13.50 -9.20
CA PRO A 248 9.12 12.82 -9.60
C PRO A 248 9.39 11.37 -10.06
N HIS A 249 8.36 10.52 -10.00
CA HIS A 249 8.51 9.08 -10.28
C HIS A 249 9.03 8.80 -11.70
N TRP A 250 8.65 9.61 -12.71
CA TRP A 250 9.17 9.46 -14.09
C TRP A 250 10.66 9.82 -14.25
N GLU A 251 11.25 10.47 -13.26
CA GLU A 251 12.70 10.69 -13.14
C GLU A 251 13.35 9.67 -12.20
N GLN A 252 12.58 8.65 -11.77
CA GLN A 252 13.04 7.63 -10.82
C GLN A 252 13.50 8.23 -9.47
N GLY A 253 12.74 9.17 -8.93
CA GLY A 253 13.12 9.95 -7.74
C GLY A 253 13.47 9.08 -6.53
N VAL A 254 12.70 8.01 -6.27
CA VAL A 254 13.03 7.04 -5.20
C VAL A 254 14.41 6.44 -5.44
N MET A 255 14.70 5.99 -6.66
CA MET A 255 16.00 5.38 -6.99
C MET A 255 17.16 6.35 -6.84
N GLN A 256 16.97 7.64 -7.15
CA GLN A 256 18.00 8.65 -6.94
C GLN A 256 18.38 8.77 -5.46
N VAL A 257 17.38 8.85 -4.57
CA VAL A 257 17.61 8.90 -3.11
C VAL A 257 18.26 7.60 -2.60
N LEU A 258 17.82 6.42 -3.08
CA LEU A 258 18.40 5.14 -2.69
C LEU A 258 19.88 5.01 -3.13
N LYS A 259 20.23 5.47 -4.33
CA LYS A 259 21.60 5.48 -4.82
C LYS A 259 22.48 6.43 -4.01
N GLN A 260 21.97 7.60 -3.61
CA GLN A 260 22.66 8.50 -2.71
C GLN A 260 22.91 7.85 -1.34
N LEU A 261 21.90 7.20 -0.75
CA LEU A 261 22.02 6.47 0.49
C LEU A 261 23.10 5.38 0.42
N LEU A 262 23.11 4.59 -0.66
CA LEU A 262 24.15 3.56 -0.89
C LEU A 262 25.55 4.15 -1.00
N ALA A 263 25.71 5.27 -1.72
CA ALA A 263 27.00 5.95 -1.85
C ALA A 263 27.55 6.44 -0.50
N GLN A 264 26.67 6.69 0.47
CA GLN A 264 26.99 7.10 1.84
C GLN A 264 27.06 5.92 2.82
N GLY A 265 27.02 4.67 2.33
CA GLY A 265 27.09 3.46 3.16
C GLY A 265 25.93 3.30 4.14
N GLY A 266 24.75 3.85 3.81
CA GLY A 266 23.55 3.79 4.64
C GLY A 266 23.45 4.87 5.73
N ALA A 267 24.38 5.81 5.78
CA ALA A 267 24.36 6.96 6.68
C ALA A 267 23.79 8.20 5.97
N VAL A 268 23.01 9.01 6.66
CA VAL A 268 22.38 10.21 6.11
C VAL A 268 22.37 11.35 7.12
N CYS A 269 22.33 12.58 6.60
CA CYS A 269 21.98 13.79 7.36
C CYS A 269 20.75 14.45 6.71
N PRO A 270 19.88 15.15 7.48
CA PRO A 270 18.76 15.88 6.91
C PRO A 270 19.18 16.86 5.80
N GLU A 271 20.38 17.45 5.93
CA GLU A 271 20.95 18.43 4.99
C GLU A 271 21.30 17.81 3.63
N ASP A 272 21.37 16.48 3.54
CA ASP A 272 21.64 15.76 2.30
C ASP A 272 20.46 15.81 1.32
N PHE A 273 19.26 16.17 1.81
CA PHE A 273 18.01 16.06 1.07
C PHE A 273 17.33 17.41 0.89
N ARG A 274 16.55 17.50 -0.19
CA ARG A 274 15.76 18.69 -0.49
C ARG A 274 14.60 18.83 0.50
N PRO A 275 14.50 19.93 1.27
CA PRO A 275 13.38 20.14 2.18
C PRO A 275 12.08 20.32 1.40
N ALA A 276 10.95 19.93 2.01
CA ALA A 276 9.63 20.06 1.41
C ALA A 276 9.07 21.49 1.54
N HIS A 277 9.55 22.28 2.51
CA HIS A 277 9.13 23.66 2.80
C HIS A 277 10.27 24.48 3.39
#